data_2bfc5b4129abb76641e13c11a05e0517
#
_entry.id   2bfc5b4129abb76641e13c11a05e0517
#
_cell.length_a   1.000
_cell.length_b   1.000
_cell.length_c   1.000
_cell.angle_alpha   90.00
_cell.angle_beta   90.00
_cell.angle_gamma   90.00
#
_symmetry.space_group_name_H-M   'P 1'
#
loop_
_entity.id
_entity.type
_entity.pdbx_description
1 polymer ?
#
loop_
_entity_poly.entity_id
_entity_poly.type
_entity_poly.pdbx_seq_one_letter_code
_entity_poly.pdbx_strand_id
1 'polypeptide(L)'
;MKAFFENYLDFFITFCAAFVVGSQYYLENIVGLEPCNLCILQKYSAQAVFFIFLFKMIVPKIKFLFDGLGILVLTFGISASGRQIYLQNIPKDQLAAGYCDTPFYLLFDMYPFFDAMSKVFQGSSKCAEESWSLLGLNIAEWSLVFFASMITLILVRYLLIILKGHRYN
;
A
#
# COMPACT_ATOMS: atom_id res chain seq x y z
N MET A 1 0.88 3.89 -30.73
CA MET A 1 -0.13 3.25 -29.86
C MET A 1 0.46 2.65 -28.57
N LYS A 2 1.62 1.93 -28.58
CA LYS A 2 2.22 1.35 -27.34
C LYS A 2 2.56 2.42 -26.31
N ALA A 3 3.32 3.44 -26.68
CA ALA A 3 3.74 4.50 -25.77
C ALA A 3 2.57 5.30 -25.18
N PHE A 4 1.51 5.51 -25.95
CA PHE A 4 0.30 6.19 -25.49
C PHE A 4 -0.43 5.38 -24.42
N PHE A 5 -0.58 4.08 -24.61
CA PHE A 5 -1.24 3.19 -23.64
C PHE A 5 -0.42 3.06 -22.35
N GLU A 6 0.91 2.96 -22.44
CA GLU A 6 1.80 2.91 -21.28
C GLU A 6 1.70 4.19 -20.44
N ASN A 7 1.78 5.35 -21.09
CA ASN A 7 1.68 6.64 -20.39
C ASN A 7 0.30 6.86 -19.77
N TYR A 8 -0.78 6.42 -20.43
CA TYR A 8 -2.13 6.50 -19.87
C TYR A 8 -2.29 5.65 -18.61
N LEU A 9 -1.73 4.44 -18.63
CA LEU A 9 -1.78 3.55 -17.45
C LEU A 9 -0.97 4.11 -16.28
N ASP A 10 0.23 4.62 -16.56
CA ASP A 10 1.07 5.23 -15.52
C ASP A 10 0.38 6.48 -14.92
N PHE A 11 -0.28 7.29 -15.75
CA PHE A 11 -1.10 8.40 -15.28
C PHE A 11 -2.27 7.93 -14.41
N PHE A 12 -2.98 6.87 -14.83
CA PHE A 12 -4.09 6.30 -14.06
C PHE A 12 -3.64 5.78 -12.69
N ILE A 13 -2.53 5.05 -12.63
CA ILE A 13 -1.94 4.55 -11.37
C ILE A 13 -1.58 5.74 -10.46
N THR A 14 -0.92 6.77 -11.01
CA THR A 14 -0.56 7.98 -10.26
C THR A 14 -1.78 8.70 -9.71
N PHE A 15 -2.83 8.84 -10.53
CA PHE A 15 -4.08 9.48 -10.12
C PHE A 15 -4.80 8.70 -9.01
N CYS A 16 -4.91 7.38 -9.14
CA CYS A 16 -5.50 6.53 -8.09
C CYS A 16 -4.68 6.61 -6.79
N ALA A 17 -3.36 6.58 -6.87
CA ALA A 17 -2.50 6.73 -5.70
C ALA A 17 -2.67 8.11 -5.04
N ALA A 18 -2.73 9.19 -5.82
CA ALA A 18 -3.01 10.53 -5.31
C ALA A 18 -4.37 10.61 -4.60
N PHE A 19 -5.40 9.99 -5.17
CA PHE A 19 -6.73 9.93 -4.57
C PHE A 19 -6.71 9.20 -3.23
N VAL A 20 -6.03 8.04 -3.14
CA VAL A 20 -5.89 7.27 -1.89
C VAL A 20 -5.14 8.08 -0.85
N VAL A 21 -4.01 8.73 -1.20
CA VAL A 21 -3.25 9.59 -0.29
C VAL A 21 -4.10 10.77 0.20
N GLY A 22 -4.87 11.41 -0.69
CA GLY A 22 -5.80 12.47 -0.31
C GLY A 22 -6.91 12.00 0.63
N SER A 23 -7.46 10.82 0.38
CA SER A 23 -8.48 10.21 1.26
C SER A 23 -7.94 9.90 2.65
N GLN A 24 -6.71 9.39 2.75
CA GLN A 24 -6.04 9.14 4.02
C GLN A 24 -5.82 10.43 4.81
N TYR A 25 -5.35 11.49 4.14
CA TYR A 25 -5.19 12.80 4.75
C TYR A 25 -6.52 13.36 5.26
N TYR A 26 -7.61 13.20 4.49
CA TYR A 26 -8.95 13.60 4.89
C TYR A 26 -9.42 12.85 6.16
N LEU A 27 -9.26 11.52 6.19
CA LEU A 27 -9.67 10.69 7.33
C LEU A 27 -8.90 11.03 8.61
N GLU A 28 -7.61 11.31 8.52
CA GLU A 28 -6.78 11.65 9.68
C GLU A 28 -7.05 13.06 10.20
N ASN A 29 -7.10 14.07 9.32
CA ASN A 29 -7.11 15.46 9.76
C ASN A 29 -8.51 16.08 9.87
N ILE A 30 -9.49 15.56 9.12
CA ILE A 30 -10.85 16.10 9.11
C ILE A 30 -11.81 15.22 9.90
N VAL A 31 -11.72 13.89 9.71
CA VAL A 31 -12.55 12.95 10.47
C VAL A 31 -11.94 12.65 11.84
N GLY A 32 -10.62 12.87 12.04
CA GLY A 32 -9.95 12.68 13.30
C GLY A 32 -9.64 11.22 13.63
N LEU A 33 -9.51 10.36 12.62
CA LEU A 33 -9.17 8.96 12.83
C LEU A 33 -7.67 8.81 13.14
N GLU A 34 -7.34 8.24 14.28
CA GLU A 34 -5.96 7.91 14.63
C GLU A 34 -5.49 6.65 13.90
N PRO A 35 -4.48 6.74 13.01
CA PRO A 35 -3.98 5.59 12.28
C PRO A 35 -3.20 4.65 13.21
N CYS A 36 -3.47 3.34 13.11
CA CYS A 36 -2.65 2.33 13.75
C CYS A 36 -1.30 2.15 13.02
N ASN A 37 -0.34 1.44 13.63
CA ASN A 37 1.00 1.26 13.05
C ASN A 37 0.98 0.60 11.66
N LEU A 38 0.09 -0.38 11.41
CA LEU A 38 -0.07 -0.99 10.07
C LEU A 38 -0.74 -0.04 9.08
N CYS A 39 -1.68 0.80 9.53
CA CYS A 39 -2.27 1.86 8.69
C CYS A 39 -1.22 2.88 8.23
N ILE A 40 -0.26 3.22 9.11
CA ILE A 40 0.86 4.11 8.78
C ILE A 40 1.75 3.48 7.70
N LEU A 41 2.06 2.17 7.78
CA LEU A 41 2.81 1.48 6.73
C LEU A 41 2.08 1.50 5.38
N GLN A 42 0.77 1.26 5.38
CA GLN A 42 -0.05 1.33 4.16
C GLN A 42 -0.06 2.74 3.57
N LYS A 43 -0.16 3.76 4.43
CA LYS A 43 -0.09 5.17 4.03
C LYS A 43 1.23 5.49 3.34
N TYR A 44 2.37 5.14 3.96
CA TYR A 44 3.68 5.38 3.35
C TYR A 44 3.88 4.55 2.07
N SER A 45 3.33 3.34 1.99
CA SER A 45 3.35 2.55 0.75
C SER A 45 2.56 3.22 -0.37
N ALA A 46 1.36 3.76 -0.10
CA ALA A 46 0.58 4.48 -1.10
C ALA A 46 1.28 5.78 -1.55
N GLN A 47 1.89 6.52 -0.64
CA GLN A 47 2.69 7.70 -0.96
C GLN A 47 3.91 7.34 -1.82
N ALA A 48 4.63 6.27 -1.48
CA ALA A 48 5.76 5.79 -2.27
C ALA A 48 5.33 5.38 -3.69
N VAL A 49 4.21 4.68 -3.86
CA VAL A 49 3.64 4.35 -5.17
C VAL A 49 3.35 5.63 -5.95
N PHE A 50 2.71 6.62 -5.34
CA PHE A 50 2.43 7.92 -5.98
C PHE A 50 3.72 8.56 -6.53
N PHE A 51 4.76 8.70 -5.70
CA PHE A 51 6.01 9.33 -6.13
C PHE A 51 6.76 8.49 -7.18
N ILE A 52 6.81 7.16 -7.04
CA ILE A 52 7.47 6.26 -8.00
C ILE A 52 6.88 6.44 -9.39
N PHE A 53 5.54 6.40 -9.51
CA PHE A 53 4.89 6.53 -10.81
C PHE A 53 4.89 7.96 -11.35
N LEU A 54 4.85 8.96 -10.47
CA LEU A 54 5.05 10.36 -10.86
C LEU A 54 6.44 10.57 -11.46
N PHE A 55 7.51 10.11 -10.80
CA PHE A 55 8.88 10.21 -11.30
C PHE A 55 9.10 9.37 -12.56
N LYS A 56 8.45 8.21 -12.69
CA LYS A 56 8.47 7.40 -13.90
C LYS A 56 7.96 8.17 -15.12
N MET A 57 6.94 9.01 -14.96
CA MET A 57 6.44 9.85 -16.05
C MET A 57 7.45 10.94 -16.47
N ILE A 58 8.23 11.46 -15.52
CA ILE A 58 9.22 12.51 -15.75
C ILE A 58 10.50 11.92 -16.37
N VAL A 59 10.92 10.73 -15.92
CA VAL A 59 12.19 10.09 -16.34
C VAL A 59 11.91 8.76 -17.06
N PRO A 60 11.51 8.80 -18.35
CA PRO A 60 11.10 7.59 -19.07
C PRO A 60 12.25 6.62 -19.41
N LYS A 61 13.53 7.03 -19.23
CA LYS A 61 14.69 6.20 -19.60
C LYS A 61 14.86 4.94 -18.72
N ILE A 62 14.38 4.97 -17.48
CA ILE A 62 14.53 3.89 -16.49
C ILE A 62 13.17 3.32 -16.02
N LYS A 63 12.19 3.27 -16.93
CA LYS A 63 10.83 2.80 -16.63
C LYS A 63 10.80 1.44 -15.94
N PHE A 64 11.66 0.52 -16.36
CA PHE A 64 11.72 -0.83 -15.80
C PHE A 64 12.12 -0.83 -14.32
N LEU A 65 13.04 0.04 -13.92
CA LEU A 65 13.43 0.19 -12.52
C LEU A 65 12.26 0.70 -11.67
N PHE A 66 11.53 1.70 -12.16
CA PHE A 66 10.36 2.22 -11.46
C PHE A 66 9.23 1.18 -11.35
N ASP A 67 9.01 0.36 -12.36
CA ASP A 67 8.04 -0.74 -12.30
C ASP A 67 8.45 -1.79 -11.26
N GLY A 68 9.73 -2.17 -11.22
CA GLY A 68 10.26 -3.08 -10.21
C GLY A 68 10.09 -2.55 -8.79
N LEU A 69 10.46 -1.28 -8.55
CA LEU A 69 10.26 -0.61 -7.27
C LEU A 69 8.76 -0.52 -6.91
N GLY A 70 7.93 -0.17 -7.88
CA GLY A 70 6.47 -0.11 -7.70
C GLY A 70 5.90 -1.46 -7.26
N ILE A 71 6.26 -2.56 -7.92
CA ILE A 71 5.82 -3.91 -7.55
C ILE A 71 6.29 -4.26 -6.12
N LEU A 72 7.52 -3.94 -5.77
CA LEU A 72 8.05 -4.20 -4.42
C LEU A 72 7.24 -3.46 -3.35
N VAL A 73 7.00 -2.17 -3.54
CA VAL A 73 6.22 -1.36 -2.58
C VAL A 73 4.75 -1.81 -2.52
N LEU A 74 4.14 -2.14 -3.66
CA LEU A 74 2.78 -2.66 -3.72
C LEU A 74 2.64 -4.01 -2.99
N THR A 75 3.62 -4.91 -3.16
CA THR A 75 3.66 -6.20 -2.44
C THR A 75 3.79 -5.99 -0.93
N PHE A 76 4.61 -5.03 -0.51
CA PHE A 76 4.73 -4.65 0.89
C PHE A 76 3.41 -4.10 1.44
N GLY A 77 2.73 -3.23 0.69
CA GLY A 77 1.39 -2.72 1.04
C GLY A 77 0.34 -3.83 1.17
N ILE A 78 0.34 -4.82 0.27
CA ILE A 78 -0.52 -6.02 0.36
C ILE A 78 -0.23 -6.80 1.64
N SER A 79 1.04 -6.99 1.98
CA SER A 79 1.45 -7.73 3.19
C SER A 79 0.96 -7.04 4.46
N ALA A 80 1.10 -5.70 4.52
CA ALA A 80 0.63 -4.90 5.65
C ALA A 80 -0.90 -4.93 5.78
N SER A 81 -1.63 -4.79 4.66
CA SER A 81 -3.10 -4.84 4.64
C SER A 81 -3.62 -6.22 5.00
N GLY A 82 -3.03 -7.28 4.44
CA GLY A 82 -3.40 -8.66 4.76
C GLY A 82 -3.14 -9.00 6.23
N ARG A 83 -2.02 -8.53 6.80
CA ARG A 83 -1.74 -8.71 8.22
C ARG A 83 -2.77 -7.99 9.09
N GLN A 84 -3.19 -6.79 8.73
CA GLN A 84 -4.19 -6.04 9.48
C GLN A 84 -5.56 -6.74 9.43
N ILE A 85 -6.00 -7.20 8.26
CA ILE A 85 -7.24 -7.97 8.13
C ILE A 85 -7.18 -9.24 8.97
N TYR A 86 -6.04 -9.93 8.97
CA TYR A 86 -5.85 -11.11 9.82
C TYR A 86 -6.04 -10.77 11.30
N LEU A 87 -5.45 -9.67 11.80
CA LEU A 87 -5.59 -9.23 13.19
C LEU A 87 -7.04 -8.86 13.56
N GLN A 88 -7.80 -8.30 12.63
CA GLN A 88 -9.21 -7.96 12.83
C GLN A 88 -10.11 -9.20 12.96
N ASN A 89 -9.67 -10.34 12.42
CA ASN A 89 -10.43 -11.60 12.46
C ASN A 89 -9.99 -12.55 13.59
N ILE A 90 -8.95 -12.21 14.36
CA ILE A 90 -8.51 -13.02 15.50
C ILE A 90 -9.34 -12.68 16.75
N PRO A 91 -9.68 -13.68 17.60
CA PRO A 91 -10.28 -13.45 18.90
C PRO A 91 -9.39 -12.51 19.75
N LYS A 92 -10.02 -11.53 20.42
CA LYS A 92 -9.32 -10.47 21.16
C LYS A 92 -8.43 -10.98 22.30
N ASP A 93 -8.71 -12.16 22.82
CA ASP A 93 -7.93 -12.85 23.86
C ASP A 93 -6.57 -13.39 23.35
N GLN A 94 -6.43 -13.56 22.04
CA GLN A 94 -5.20 -14.01 21.38
C GLN A 94 -4.32 -12.85 20.88
N LEU A 95 -4.80 -11.63 20.95
CA LEU A 95 -4.01 -10.44 20.61
C LEU A 95 -2.96 -10.23 21.68
N ALA A 96 -1.69 -10.24 21.28
CA ALA A 96 -0.57 -10.02 22.18
C ALA A 96 -0.71 -8.70 22.95
N ALA A 97 -0.91 -8.79 24.24
CA ALA A 97 -1.18 -7.62 25.12
C ALA A 97 0.01 -6.66 25.29
N GLY A 98 1.14 -6.90 24.64
CA GLY A 98 2.42 -6.30 25.00
C GLY A 98 2.86 -5.05 24.22
N TYR A 99 2.31 -4.74 23.05
CA TYR A 99 2.82 -3.66 22.21
C TYR A 99 1.73 -2.70 21.72
N CYS A 100 0.63 -2.65 22.44
CA CYS A 100 -0.64 -2.14 21.98
C CYS A 100 -0.67 -0.65 21.63
N ASP A 101 0.15 0.18 22.25
CA ASP A 101 0.00 1.64 22.14
C ASP A 101 1.30 2.42 21.91
N THR A 102 2.40 1.71 21.55
CA THR A 102 3.65 2.42 21.25
C THR A 102 3.51 3.12 19.87
N PRO A 103 3.62 4.46 19.84
CA PRO A 103 3.57 5.21 18.58
C PRO A 103 4.63 4.73 17.60
N PHE A 104 4.28 4.76 16.30
CA PHE A 104 5.14 4.27 15.21
C PHE A 104 6.58 4.82 15.29
N TYR A 105 6.73 6.13 15.47
CA TYR A 105 8.05 6.78 15.54
C TYR A 105 8.87 6.32 16.75
N LEU A 106 8.24 6.07 17.88
CA LEU A 106 8.91 5.66 19.11
C LEU A 106 9.48 4.23 19.01
N LEU A 107 8.83 3.35 18.22
CA LEU A 107 9.36 2.02 17.94
C LEU A 107 10.73 2.07 17.23
N PHE A 108 10.91 3.02 16.31
CA PHE A 108 12.19 3.18 15.58
C PHE A 108 13.25 3.93 16.40
N ASP A 109 12.85 4.68 17.43
CA ASP A 109 13.80 5.28 18.39
C ASP A 109 14.30 4.26 19.43
N MET A 110 13.43 3.32 19.82
CA MET A 110 13.75 2.35 20.88
C MET A 110 14.43 1.06 20.37
N TYR A 111 14.21 0.67 19.12
CA TYR A 111 14.63 -0.61 18.55
C TYR A 111 15.39 -0.43 17.23
N PRO A 112 16.38 -1.32 16.92
CA PRO A 112 16.98 -1.38 15.60
C PRO A 112 15.90 -1.58 14.51
N PHE A 113 16.16 -1.10 13.30
CA PHE A 113 15.21 -1.04 12.20
C PHE A 113 14.44 -2.37 11.97
N PHE A 114 15.13 -3.51 11.93
CA PHE A 114 14.48 -4.81 11.71
C PHE A 114 13.59 -5.25 12.86
N ASP A 115 14.00 -4.99 14.10
CA ASP A 115 13.22 -5.32 15.28
C ASP A 115 11.99 -4.41 15.38
N ALA A 116 12.15 -3.11 15.13
CA ALA A 116 11.05 -2.15 15.05
C ALA A 116 10.03 -2.57 13.99
N MET A 117 10.49 -2.93 12.79
CA MET A 117 9.63 -3.38 11.69
C MET A 117 8.89 -4.68 12.05
N SER A 118 9.57 -5.64 12.67
CA SER A 118 8.96 -6.88 13.17
C SER A 118 7.82 -6.56 14.17
N LYS A 119 8.03 -5.63 15.08
CA LYS A 119 7.02 -5.20 16.06
C LYS A 119 5.82 -4.51 15.40
N VAL A 120 6.06 -3.67 14.39
CA VAL A 120 4.99 -3.06 13.60
C VAL A 120 4.14 -4.13 12.90
N PHE A 121 4.77 -5.16 12.31
CA PHE A 121 4.05 -6.28 11.68
C PHE A 121 3.37 -7.22 12.68
N GLN A 122 3.84 -7.32 13.91
CA GLN A 122 3.10 -8.03 14.96
C GLN A 122 1.72 -7.40 15.18
N GLY A 123 1.64 -6.08 15.02
CA GLY A 123 0.41 -5.33 15.16
C GLY A 123 0.07 -5.02 16.63
N SER A 124 -0.95 -4.22 16.81
CA SER A 124 -1.45 -3.80 18.12
C SER A 124 -2.95 -4.06 18.22
N SER A 125 -3.52 -3.97 19.41
CA SER A 125 -4.97 -4.05 19.61
C SER A 125 -5.71 -2.97 18.80
N LYS A 126 -5.14 -1.78 18.64
CA LYS A 126 -5.67 -0.73 17.74
C LYS A 126 -5.79 -1.17 16.28
N CYS A 127 -4.88 -2.05 15.79
CA CYS A 127 -4.95 -2.58 14.43
C CYS A 127 -6.10 -3.59 14.23
N ALA A 128 -6.59 -4.18 15.32
CA ALA A 128 -7.70 -5.11 15.32
C ALA A 128 -9.08 -4.41 15.44
N GLU A 129 -9.10 -3.11 15.72
CA GLU A 129 -10.33 -2.33 15.81
C GLU A 129 -10.73 -1.80 14.42
N GLU A 130 -12.00 -1.98 14.07
CA GLU A 130 -12.58 -1.39 12.87
C GLU A 130 -13.08 0.02 13.22
N SER A 131 -12.26 1.03 12.99
CA SER A 131 -12.60 2.42 13.31
C SER A 131 -13.48 3.10 12.25
N TRP A 132 -13.53 2.57 11.03
CA TRP A 132 -14.28 3.15 9.92
C TRP A 132 -14.53 2.12 8.82
N SER A 133 -15.72 2.17 8.21
CA SER A 133 -16.08 1.34 7.07
C SER A 133 -16.88 2.13 6.04
N LEU A 134 -16.66 1.83 4.76
CA LEU A 134 -17.39 2.38 3.63
C LEU A 134 -17.82 1.24 2.70
N LEU A 135 -19.11 1.19 2.34
CA LEU A 135 -19.68 0.14 1.49
C LEU A 135 -19.46 -1.29 2.03
N GLY A 136 -19.36 -1.44 3.35
CA GLY A 136 -19.13 -2.74 3.99
C GLY A 136 -17.68 -3.20 4.04
N LEU A 137 -16.72 -2.41 3.53
CA LEU A 137 -15.30 -2.67 3.62
C LEU A 137 -14.64 -1.69 4.58
N ASN A 138 -13.73 -2.20 5.40
CA ASN A 138 -12.92 -1.37 6.29
C ASN A 138 -11.68 -0.78 5.59
N ILE A 139 -10.91 0.06 6.27
CA ILE A 139 -9.73 0.74 5.70
C ILE A 139 -8.69 -0.27 5.19
N ALA A 140 -8.45 -1.37 5.92
CA ALA A 140 -7.46 -2.37 5.54
C ALA A 140 -7.88 -3.13 4.27
N GLU A 141 -9.16 -3.45 4.14
CA GLU A 141 -9.72 -4.12 2.97
C GLU A 141 -9.67 -3.20 1.73
N TRP A 142 -10.03 -1.93 1.86
CA TRP A 142 -9.88 -0.95 0.78
C TRP A 142 -8.43 -0.79 0.34
N SER A 143 -7.49 -0.76 1.30
CA SER A 143 -6.06 -0.71 1.00
C SER A 143 -5.59 -1.96 0.26
N LEU A 144 -6.05 -3.15 0.67
CA LEU A 144 -5.75 -4.41 -0.02
C LEU A 144 -6.26 -4.40 -1.46
N VAL A 145 -7.52 -3.98 -1.68
CA VAL A 145 -8.11 -3.84 -3.02
C VAL A 145 -7.28 -2.87 -3.89
N PHE A 146 -6.88 -1.72 -3.33
CA PHE A 146 -6.04 -0.76 -4.03
C PHE A 146 -4.71 -1.38 -4.46
N PHE A 147 -3.92 -1.92 -3.53
CA PHE A 147 -2.60 -2.48 -3.85
C PHE A 147 -2.68 -3.66 -4.80
N ALA A 148 -3.64 -4.58 -4.62
CA ALA A 148 -3.84 -5.74 -5.48
C ALA A 148 -4.27 -5.32 -6.91
N SER A 149 -5.15 -4.34 -7.04
CA SER A 149 -5.57 -3.83 -8.36
C SER A 149 -4.41 -3.17 -9.10
N MET A 150 -3.56 -2.38 -8.42
CA MET A 150 -2.41 -1.73 -9.04
C MET A 150 -1.36 -2.75 -9.53
N ILE A 151 -1.03 -3.77 -8.73
CA ILE A 151 -0.15 -4.87 -9.17
C ILE A 151 -0.74 -5.58 -10.39
N THR A 152 -2.02 -5.92 -10.35
CA THR A 152 -2.69 -6.61 -11.46
C THR A 152 -2.61 -5.79 -12.74
N LEU A 153 -2.84 -4.49 -12.70
CA LEU A 153 -2.70 -3.60 -13.86
C LEU A 153 -1.28 -3.61 -14.44
N ILE A 154 -0.26 -3.58 -13.59
CA ILE A 154 1.14 -3.63 -14.04
C ILE A 154 1.44 -4.99 -14.69
N LEU A 155 1.03 -6.10 -14.07
CA LEU A 155 1.26 -7.44 -14.60
C LEU A 155 0.53 -7.68 -15.94
N VAL A 156 -0.73 -7.25 -16.04
CA VAL A 156 -1.51 -7.32 -17.29
C VAL A 156 -0.83 -6.53 -18.41
N ARG A 157 -0.29 -5.34 -18.10
CA ARG A 157 0.50 -4.57 -19.08
C ARG A 157 1.67 -5.38 -19.62
N TYR A 158 2.48 -5.99 -18.74
CA TYR A 158 3.63 -6.80 -19.16
C TYR A 158 3.20 -8.03 -19.97
N LEU A 159 2.14 -8.71 -19.53
CA LEU A 159 1.59 -9.84 -20.26
C LEU A 159 1.18 -9.45 -21.68
N LEU A 160 0.48 -8.33 -21.84
CA LEU A 160 0.06 -7.82 -23.16
C LEU A 160 1.25 -7.45 -24.05
N ILE A 161 2.34 -6.93 -23.48
CA ILE A 161 3.57 -6.62 -24.23
C ILE A 161 4.21 -7.90 -24.73
N ILE A 162 4.33 -8.94 -23.90
CA ILE A 162 4.91 -10.23 -24.25
C ILE A 162 4.07 -10.92 -25.33
N LEU A 163 2.75 -11.01 -25.17
CA LEU A 163 1.86 -11.65 -26.14
C LEU A 163 1.87 -10.94 -27.50
N LYS A 164 1.95 -9.61 -27.53
CA LYS A 164 2.09 -8.87 -28.79
C LYS A 164 3.46 -9.06 -29.43
N GLY A 165 4.54 -9.16 -28.63
CA GLY A 165 5.88 -9.46 -29.15
C GLY A 165 5.97 -10.83 -29.83
N HIS A 166 5.28 -11.82 -29.28
CA HIS A 166 5.29 -13.18 -29.81
C HIS A 166 4.45 -13.35 -31.11
N ARG A 167 3.50 -12.45 -31.39
CA ARG A 167 2.65 -12.47 -32.58
C ARG A 167 3.34 -11.89 -33.84
N TYR A 168 4.50 -11.25 -33.70
CA TYR A 168 5.25 -10.61 -34.80
C TYR A 168 6.58 -11.30 -35.14
N ASN A 169 6.90 -12.42 -34.48
CA ASN A 169 7.96 -13.36 -34.87
C ASN A 169 7.34 -14.64 -35.43
#